data_3fec03fea2399c0a68e7dae3f0b925e8
#
_entry.id   3fec03fea2399c0a68e7dae3f0b925e8
#
_cell.length_a   1.000
_cell.length_b   1.000
_cell.length_c   1.000
_cell.angle_alpha   90.00
_cell.angle_beta   90.00
_cell.angle_gamma   90.00
#
_symmetry.space_group_name_H-M   'P 1'
#
loop_
_entity.id
_entity.type
_entity.pdbx_description
1 polymer ?
#
loop_
_entity_poly.entity_id
_entity_poly.type
_entity_poly.pdbx_seq_one_letter_code
_entity_poly.pdbx_strand_id
1 'polypeptide(L)'
;MLVRSPETLIAHSIKVFTAIGSPDYRLSPAEMRARVAASIARAQRPQGSARQLLAIAADGDRTPMLARIQAPTQVIHGVLDPLVPVENGRDLVKRIPGALGDFIEGMGHDLPQQLLDRISQGIAANVRRAG
;
A
#
# COMPACT_ATOMS: atom_id res chain seq x y z
N MET A 1 5.16 -16.05 -25.85
CA MET A 1 4.84 -15.54 -24.50
C MET A 1 4.14 -16.68 -23.76
N LEU A 2 4.86 -17.33 -22.83
CA LEU A 2 4.31 -18.46 -22.07
C LEU A 2 3.17 -17.93 -21.18
N VAL A 3 1.94 -18.32 -21.46
CA VAL A 3 0.78 -18.07 -20.59
C VAL A 3 1.02 -18.87 -19.31
N ARG A 4 1.33 -18.20 -18.21
CA ARG A 4 1.46 -18.87 -16.91
C ARG A 4 0.10 -19.41 -16.50
N SER A 5 0.04 -20.66 -16.03
CA SER A 5 -1.20 -21.23 -15.51
C SER A 5 -1.73 -20.37 -14.34
N PRO A 6 -3.04 -20.33 -14.11
CA PRO A 6 -3.61 -19.61 -12.95
C PRO A 6 -2.96 -20.02 -11.63
N GLU A 7 -2.66 -21.29 -11.48
CA GLU A 7 -2.01 -21.85 -10.29
C GLU A 7 -0.58 -21.30 -10.08
N THR A 8 0.19 -21.22 -11.16
CA THR A 8 1.53 -20.63 -11.14
C THR A 8 1.49 -19.14 -10.75
N LEU A 9 0.48 -18.41 -11.24
CA LEU A 9 0.27 -17.00 -10.88
C LEU A 9 -0.10 -16.85 -9.40
N ILE A 10 -0.99 -17.69 -8.89
CA ILE A 10 -1.38 -17.70 -7.48
C ILE A 10 -0.15 -17.96 -6.61
N ALA A 11 0.61 -19.01 -6.90
CA ALA A 11 1.80 -19.37 -6.12
C ALA A 11 2.86 -18.25 -6.13
N HIS A 12 3.08 -17.60 -7.28
CA HIS A 12 3.99 -16.47 -7.38
C HIS A 12 3.48 -15.27 -6.58
N SER A 13 2.22 -14.92 -6.70
CA SER A 13 1.63 -13.79 -5.99
C SER A 13 1.65 -13.98 -4.48
N ILE A 14 1.41 -15.20 -4.00
CA ILE A 14 1.54 -15.54 -2.57
C ILE A 14 2.95 -15.23 -2.07
N LYS A 15 4.00 -15.65 -2.81
CA LYS A 15 5.39 -15.36 -2.44
C LYS A 15 5.65 -13.84 -2.34
N VAL A 16 5.17 -13.07 -3.32
CA VAL A 16 5.32 -11.61 -3.32
C VAL A 16 4.62 -11.00 -2.12
N PHE A 17 3.32 -11.29 -1.91
CA PHE A 17 2.55 -10.71 -0.81
C PHE A 17 3.07 -11.14 0.57
N THR A 18 3.62 -12.35 0.69
CA THR A 18 4.28 -12.79 1.93
C THR A 18 5.57 -12.00 2.19
N ALA A 19 6.32 -11.69 1.14
CA ALA A 19 7.59 -10.98 1.26
C ALA A 19 7.43 -9.50 1.62
N ILE A 20 6.38 -8.85 1.09
CA ILE A 20 6.14 -7.41 1.33
C ILE A 20 5.11 -7.13 2.42
N GLY A 21 4.32 -8.12 2.82
CA GLY A 21 3.23 -7.98 3.79
C GLY A 21 3.70 -7.80 5.22
N SER A 22 2.74 -7.54 6.09
CA SER A 22 2.94 -7.27 7.51
C SER A 22 3.44 -8.50 8.26
N PRO A 23 4.62 -8.48 8.88
CA PRO A 23 5.13 -9.64 9.60
C PRO A 23 4.32 -9.99 10.85
N ASP A 24 3.75 -8.98 11.55
CA ASP A 24 3.03 -9.20 12.81
C ASP A 24 1.51 -9.43 12.60
N TYR A 25 1.01 -9.23 11.37
CA TYR A 25 -0.40 -9.35 11.01
C TYR A 25 -0.63 -10.36 9.88
N ARG A 26 0.07 -11.47 9.91
CA ARG A 26 0.04 -12.47 8.82
C ARG A 26 -1.32 -13.15 8.72
N LEU A 27 -1.74 -13.35 7.47
CA LEU A 27 -2.83 -14.26 7.14
C LEU A 27 -2.35 -15.71 7.25
N SER A 28 -3.26 -16.62 7.57
CA SER A 28 -3.01 -18.05 7.40
C SER A 28 -2.74 -18.38 5.92
N PRO A 29 -2.04 -19.48 5.61
CA PRO A 29 -1.81 -19.89 4.22
C PRO A 29 -3.08 -20.06 3.40
N ALA A 30 -4.18 -20.54 4.02
CA ALA A 30 -5.46 -20.71 3.38
C ALA A 30 -6.13 -19.37 3.03
N GLU A 31 -6.12 -18.41 3.96
CA GLU A 31 -6.67 -17.08 3.74
C GLU A 31 -5.87 -16.31 2.68
N MET A 32 -4.54 -16.36 2.74
CA MET A 32 -3.68 -15.74 1.74
C MET A 32 -3.98 -16.30 0.34
N ARG A 33 -4.09 -17.62 0.21
CA ARG A 33 -4.44 -18.26 -1.07
C ARG A 33 -5.81 -17.83 -1.57
N ALA A 34 -6.83 -17.82 -0.72
CA ALA A 34 -8.18 -17.41 -1.08
C ALA A 34 -8.21 -15.95 -1.55
N ARG A 35 -7.54 -15.04 -0.83
CA ARG A 35 -7.43 -13.61 -1.17
C ARG A 35 -6.73 -13.40 -2.52
N VAL A 36 -5.62 -14.08 -2.76
CA VAL A 36 -4.88 -14.01 -4.02
C VAL A 36 -5.69 -14.56 -5.17
N ALA A 37 -6.32 -15.73 -5.01
CA ALA A 37 -7.16 -16.34 -6.05
C ALA A 37 -8.33 -15.42 -6.44
N ALA A 38 -9.02 -14.83 -5.46
CA ALA A 38 -10.10 -13.88 -5.70
C ALA A 38 -9.61 -12.62 -6.44
N SER A 39 -8.43 -12.10 -6.10
CA SER A 39 -7.83 -10.95 -6.78
C SER A 39 -7.50 -11.25 -8.24
N ILE A 40 -6.91 -12.41 -8.51
CA ILE A 40 -6.56 -12.86 -9.86
C ILE A 40 -7.83 -13.12 -10.70
N ALA A 41 -8.86 -13.74 -10.13
CA ALA A 41 -10.13 -13.98 -10.81
C ALA A 41 -10.83 -12.67 -11.19
N ARG A 42 -10.73 -11.62 -10.36
CA ARG A 42 -11.35 -10.32 -10.63
C ARG A 42 -10.67 -9.56 -11.77
N ALA A 43 -9.36 -9.57 -11.87
CA ALA A 43 -8.64 -8.87 -12.93
C ALA A 43 -7.20 -9.36 -13.12
N GLN A 44 -6.84 -9.70 -14.34
CA GLN A 44 -5.46 -9.93 -14.76
C GLN A 44 -5.11 -8.93 -15.87
N ARG A 45 -4.30 -7.94 -15.56
CA ARG A 45 -3.90 -6.90 -16.51
C ARG A 45 -2.38 -6.63 -16.45
N PRO A 46 -1.54 -7.56 -16.91
CA PRO A 46 -0.08 -7.42 -16.82
C PRO A 46 0.46 -6.17 -17.53
N GLN A 47 -0.17 -5.77 -18.64
CA GLN A 47 0.17 -4.53 -19.34
C GLN A 47 -0.17 -3.26 -18.52
N GLY A 48 -1.13 -3.36 -17.59
CA GLY A 48 -1.49 -2.28 -16.67
C GLY A 48 -0.34 -1.94 -15.74
N SER A 49 0.31 -2.96 -15.16
CA SER A 49 1.46 -2.78 -14.28
C SER A 49 2.64 -2.12 -15.00
N ALA A 50 2.92 -2.54 -16.24
CA ALA A 50 3.98 -1.92 -17.04
C ALA A 50 3.69 -0.44 -17.34
N ARG A 51 2.45 -0.11 -17.73
CA ARG A 51 2.03 1.30 -17.92
C ARG A 51 2.14 2.11 -16.65
N GLN A 52 1.77 1.55 -15.49
CA GLN A 52 1.89 2.20 -14.20
C GLN A 52 3.35 2.55 -13.88
N LEU A 53 4.28 1.61 -14.07
CA LEU A 53 5.70 1.84 -13.84
C LEU A 53 6.26 2.92 -14.78
N LEU A 54 5.88 2.92 -16.06
CA LEU A 54 6.26 3.95 -17.00
C LEU A 54 5.71 5.32 -16.60
N ALA A 55 4.46 5.40 -16.14
CA ALA A 55 3.86 6.64 -15.67
C ALA A 55 4.61 7.19 -14.44
N ILE A 56 4.96 6.33 -13.48
CA ILE A 56 5.75 6.72 -12.31
C ILE A 56 7.12 7.26 -12.73
N ALA A 57 7.80 6.58 -13.67
CA ALA A 57 9.11 7.02 -14.15
C ALA A 57 9.05 8.35 -14.92
N ALA A 58 7.98 8.57 -15.67
CA ALA A 58 7.80 9.79 -16.46
C ALA A 58 7.35 11.00 -15.63
N ASP A 59 6.73 10.78 -14.48
CA ASP A 59 6.15 11.84 -13.65
C ASP A 59 7.22 12.67 -12.89
N GLY A 60 8.34 12.06 -12.56
CA GLY A 60 9.49 12.73 -11.93
C GLY A 60 9.30 13.09 -10.47
N ASP A 61 10.07 14.08 -10.00
CA ASP A 61 10.07 14.52 -8.60
C ASP A 61 8.90 15.47 -8.28
N ARG A 62 7.99 15.03 -7.44
CA ARG A 62 6.85 15.83 -6.94
C ARG A 62 7.13 16.54 -5.62
N THR A 63 8.30 16.36 -5.04
CA THR A 63 8.66 16.93 -3.73
C THR A 63 8.36 18.44 -3.63
N PRO A 64 8.66 19.29 -4.66
CA PRO A 64 8.35 20.71 -4.58
C PRO A 64 6.87 21.06 -4.49
N MET A 65 6.00 20.12 -4.87
CA MET A 65 4.54 20.33 -4.84
C MET A 65 3.96 20.08 -3.44
N LEU A 66 4.62 19.33 -2.58
CA LEU A 66 4.09 18.89 -1.28
C LEU A 66 3.75 20.06 -0.37
N ALA A 67 4.57 21.10 -0.34
CA ALA A 67 4.35 22.31 0.46
C ALA A 67 3.12 23.12 0.01
N ARG A 68 2.56 22.83 -1.17
CA ARG A 68 1.37 23.51 -1.71
C ARG A 68 0.07 22.79 -1.42
N ILE A 69 0.13 21.61 -0.80
CA ILE A 69 -1.06 20.84 -0.42
C ILE A 69 -1.75 21.57 0.73
N GLN A 70 -3.00 21.97 0.53
CA GLN A 70 -3.82 22.67 1.52
C GLN A 70 -4.86 21.73 2.17
N ALA A 71 -5.17 20.60 1.50
CA ALA A 71 -6.12 19.63 2.01
C ALA A 71 -5.58 18.97 3.30
N PRO A 72 -6.42 18.75 4.33
CA PRO A 72 -6.07 17.94 5.48
C PRO A 72 -5.52 16.59 5.04
N THR A 73 -4.31 16.30 5.46
CA THR A 73 -3.60 15.10 5.02
C THR A 73 -3.27 14.20 6.20
N GLN A 74 -3.54 12.91 6.04
CA GLN A 74 -3.06 11.87 6.96
C GLN A 74 -2.23 10.85 6.18
N VAL A 75 -1.04 10.58 6.65
CA VAL A 75 -0.14 9.55 6.15
C VAL A 75 -0.25 8.34 7.07
N ILE A 76 -0.68 7.20 6.52
CA ILE A 76 -0.71 5.91 7.21
C ILE A 76 0.36 5.03 6.57
N HIS A 77 1.31 4.51 7.36
CA HIS A 77 2.47 3.79 6.83
C HIS A 77 2.92 2.68 7.78
N GLY A 78 3.23 1.51 7.22
CA GLY A 78 3.81 0.41 7.97
C GLY A 78 5.29 0.66 8.29
N VAL A 79 5.67 0.53 9.56
CA VAL A 79 7.06 0.72 9.98
C VAL A 79 7.99 -0.34 9.38
N LEU A 80 7.47 -1.54 9.12
CA LEU A 80 8.20 -2.66 8.54
C LEU A 80 7.92 -2.86 7.04
N ASP A 81 7.53 -1.80 6.33
CA ASP A 81 7.32 -1.83 4.88
C ASP A 81 8.67 -2.01 4.14
N PRO A 82 8.91 -3.19 3.50
CA PRO A 82 10.18 -3.43 2.81
C PRO A 82 10.21 -2.85 1.39
N LEU A 83 9.05 -2.43 0.86
CA LEU A 83 8.91 -1.91 -0.50
C LEU A 83 9.06 -0.40 -0.54
N VAL A 84 8.45 0.29 0.42
CA VAL A 84 8.54 1.74 0.59
C VAL A 84 9.00 2.03 2.02
N PRO A 85 10.26 2.46 2.22
CA PRO A 85 10.79 2.75 3.55
C PRO A 85 9.93 3.76 4.32
N VAL A 86 9.74 3.55 5.62
CA VAL A 86 8.89 4.38 6.48
C VAL A 86 9.34 5.86 6.51
N GLU A 87 10.62 6.12 6.24
CA GLU A 87 11.20 7.45 6.12
C GLU A 87 10.51 8.28 5.04
N ASN A 88 10.03 7.64 3.96
CA ASN A 88 9.27 8.34 2.91
C ASN A 88 7.94 8.87 3.46
N GLY A 89 7.25 8.08 4.27
CA GLY A 89 6.04 8.53 4.96
C GLY A 89 6.31 9.66 5.95
N ARG A 90 7.41 9.57 6.71
CA ARG A 90 7.85 10.62 7.63
C ARG A 90 8.21 11.92 6.88
N ASP A 91 8.84 11.81 5.72
CA ASP A 91 9.18 12.96 4.87
C ASP A 91 7.91 13.64 4.32
N LEU A 92 6.90 12.87 3.90
CA LEU A 92 5.60 13.42 3.52
C LEU A 92 4.96 14.24 4.64
N VAL A 93 4.92 13.70 5.87
CA VAL A 93 4.37 14.41 7.04
C VAL A 93 5.13 15.70 7.33
N LYS A 94 6.46 15.69 7.16
CA LYS A 94 7.29 16.86 7.37
C LYS A 94 7.08 17.96 6.31
N ARG A 95 6.80 17.58 5.06
CA ARG A 95 6.73 18.52 3.94
C ARG A 95 5.33 19.05 3.66
N ILE A 96 4.28 18.29 4.00
CA ILE A 96 2.90 18.70 3.78
C ILE A 96 2.41 19.49 4.99
N PRO A 97 2.01 20.76 4.84
CA PRO A 97 1.55 21.58 5.95
C PRO A 97 0.35 20.94 6.69
N GLY A 98 0.49 20.80 8.00
CA GLY A 98 -0.57 20.24 8.85
C GLY A 98 -0.87 18.74 8.64
N ALA A 99 0.01 18.01 7.94
CA ALA A 99 -0.15 16.57 7.80
C ALA A 99 0.05 15.84 9.15
N LEU A 100 -0.72 14.79 9.37
CA LEU A 100 -0.59 13.88 10.49
C LEU A 100 -0.03 12.54 10.01
N GLY A 101 0.79 11.88 10.85
CA GLY A 101 1.33 10.56 10.58
C GLY A 101 0.77 9.50 11.52
N ASP A 102 0.40 8.36 10.97
CA ASP A 102 0.12 7.13 11.71
C ASP A 102 1.08 6.04 11.21
N PHE A 103 2.17 5.85 11.97
CA PHE A 103 3.21 4.87 11.64
C PHE A 103 2.97 3.61 12.48
N ILE A 104 2.59 2.51 11.81
CA ILE A 104 2.07 1.33 12.47
C ILE A 104 3.17 0.27 12.60
N GLU A 105 3.55 -0.04 13.84
CA GLU A 105 4.52 -1.10 14.14
C GLU A 105 3.98 -2.46 13.66
N GLY A 106 4.88 -3.32 13.18
CA GLY A 106 4.55 -4.65 12.67
C GLY A 106 3.82 -4.69 11.33
N MET A 107 3.40 -3.53 10.80
CA MET A 107 2.75 -3.41 9.49
C MET A 107 3.79 -3.29 8.38
N GLY A 108 3.58 -4.03 7.28
CA GLY A 108 4.35 -3.98 6.03
C GLY A 108 3.63 -3.21 4.94
N HIS A 109 3.79 -3.68 3.68
CA HIS A 109 3.19 -3.07 2.48
C HIS A 109 1.84 -3.70 2.14
N ASP A 110 0.94 -3.79 3.09
CA ASP A 110 -0.43 -4.29 2.91
C ASP A 110 -1.39 -3.61 3.90
N LEU A 111 -2.67 -3.97 3.80
CA LEU A 111 -3.72 -3.54 4.73
C LEU A 111 -4.22 -4.75 5.51
N PRO A 112 -3.62 -5.07 6.66
CA PRO A 112 -4.04 -6.20 7.49
C PRO A 112 -5.47 -6.02 8.01
N GLN A 113 -6.24 -7.10 8.02
CA GLN A 113 -7.62 -7.07 8.50
C GLN A 113 -7.71 -6.62 9.96
N GLN A 114 -6.73 -6.99 10.77
CA GLN A 114 -6.64 -6.62 12.18
C GLN A 114 -6.49 -5.11 12.42
N LEU A 115 -6.04 -4.37 11.40
CA LEU A 115 -5.82 -2.92 11.46
C LEU A 115 -6.89 -2.10 10.75
N LEU A 116 -7.89 -2.74 10.13
CA LEU A 116 -8.90 -2.03 9.33
C LEU A 116 -9.70 -1.01 10.15
N ASP A 117 -10.02 -1.31 11.40
CA ASP A 117 -10.72 -0.37 12.29
C ASP A 117 -9.87 0.86 12.59
N ARG A 118 -8.58 0.68 12.90
CA ARG A 118 -7.64 1.79 13.12
C ARG A 118 -7.49 2.64 11.87
N ILE A 119 -7.28 2.00 10.73
CA ILE A 119 -7.09 2.68 9.44
C ILE A 119 -8.35 3.44 9.04
N SER A 120 -9.54 2.82 9.15
CA SER A 120 -10.81 3.46 8.81
C SER A 120 -11.16 4.63 9.73
N GLN A 121 -10.87 4.51 11.02
CA GLN A 121 -11.02 5.62 11.98
C GLN A 121 -10.08 6.78 11.65
N GLY A 122 -8.84 6.50 11.28
CA GLY A 122 -7.89 7.51 10.83
C GLY A 122 -8.40 8.25 9.59
N ILE A 123 -8.85 7.52 8.58
CA ILE A 123 -9.44 8.10 7.37
C ILE A 123 -10.66 8.97 7.72
N ALA A 124 -11.59 8.45 8.53
CA ALA A 124 -12.78 9.20 8.93
C ALA A 124 -12.42 10.45 9.75
N ALA A 125 -11.43 10.37 10.62
CA ALA A 125 -10.95 11.54 11.37
C ALA A 125 -10.37 12.60 10.43
N ASN A 126 -9.61 12.19 9.43
CA ASN A 126 -9.03 13.12 8.45
C ASN A 126 -10.13 13.80 7.59
N VAL A 127 -11.15 13.06 7.19
CA VAL A 127 -12.31 13.62 6.46
C VAL A 127 -13.01 14.70 7.29
N ARG A 128 -13.21 14.46 8.59
CA ARG A 128 -13.82 15.47 9.49
C ARG A 128 -12.98 16.74 9.65
N ARG A 129 -11.67 16.69 9.39
CA ARG A 129 -10.79 17.88 9.39
C ARG A 129 -10.98 18.76 8.17
N ALA A 130 -11.63 18.24 7.13
CA ALA A 130 -11.85 18.97 5.88
C ALA A 130 -13.13 19.85 5.91
N GLY A 131 -13.91 19.80 7.00
CA GLY A 131 -15.11 20.62 7.24
C GLY A 131 -16.37 19.80 7.17
#